data_c83e259b1ca99a1bb01ae394eff22c9d
#
_entry.id   c83e259b1ca99a1bb01ae394eff22c9d
#
_cell.length_a   1.000
_cell.length_b   1.000
_cell.length_c   1.000
_cell.angle_alpha   90.00
_cell.angle_beta   90.00
_cell.angle_gamma   90.00
#
_symmetry.space_group_name_H-M   'P 1'
#
loop_
_entity.id
_entity.type
_entity.pdbx_description
1 polymer ?
#
loop_
_entity_poly.entity_id
_entity_poly.type
_entity_poly.pdbx_seq_one_letter_code
_entity_poly.pdbx_strand_id
1 'polypeptide(L)'
;MADVSVRPARPVDAERIARVQLSTWRTAYASLLPPAALDVPEVQAAALWLGAVESPPTPGHRVLVAFERDELVGFAAYGPTDEVADEVAGAAGGAAAGAVELSTLLVEPRWGRRGHGSRLVAAAVEDWRRDGTTLAVCWAWERDPATRAFLTSGGWEPDGAVRGLDTGEQVLQQLRFHADVHETD
;
A
#
# COMPACT_ATOMS: atom_id res chain seq x y z
N MET A 1 1.36 -9.85 26.06
CA MET A 1 1.78 -9.07 24.90
C MET A 1 1.09 -9.68 23.69
N ALA A 2 0.42 -8.89 22.85
CA ALA A 2 -0.14 -9.42 21.62
C ALA A 2 1.02 -9.89 20.74
N ASP A 3 0.96 -11.14 20.28
CA ASP A 3 1.92 -11.68 19.32
C ASP A 3 1.58 -11.10 17.94
N VAL A 4 2.33 -10.05 17.56
CA VAL A 4 2.14 -9.30 16.31
C VAL A 4 3.40 -9.44 15.47
N SER A 5 3.24 -9.86 14.23
CA SER A 5 4.34 -10.04 13.29
C SER A 5 4.03 -9.48 11.91
N VAL A 6 5.08 -9.08 11.19
CA VAL A 6 5.04 -8.74 9.76
C VAL A 6 6.08 -9.60 9.05
N ARG A 7 5.71 -10.13 7.89
CA ARG A 7 6.62 -10.92 7.06
C ARG A 7 6.23 -10.81 5.57
N PRO A 8 7.11 -11.20 4.66
CA PRO A 8 6.74 -11.39 3.26
C PRO A 8 5.59 -12.40 3.12
N ALA A 9 4.67 -12.10 2.20
CA ALA A 9 3.57 -13.00 1.88
C ALA A 9 4.08 -14.30 1.24
N ARG A 10 3.35 -15.37 1.47
CA ARG A 10 3.56 -16.68 0.84
C ARG A 10 2.34 -17.03 -0.01
N PRO A 11 2.45 -17.94 -0.98
CA PRO A 11 1.31 -18.38 -1.79
C PRO A 11 0.07 -18.76 -0.98
N VAL A 12 0.27 -19.42 0.17
CA VAL A 12 -0.81 -19.82 1.08
C VAL A 12 -1.56 -18.66 1.74
N ASP A 13 -1.03 -17.44 1.68
CA ASP A 13 -1.65 -16.25 2.25
C ASP A 13 -2.65 -15.59 1.28
N ALA A 14 -2.61 -15.94 -0.02
CA ALA A 14 -3.36 -15.24 -1.07
C ALA A 14 -4.87 -15.16 -0.80
N GLU A 15 -5.50 -16.23 -0.35
CA GLU A 15 -6.91 -16.24 0.02
C GLU A 15 -7.22 -15.32 1.21
N ARG A 16 -6.32 -15.30 2.21
CA ARG A 16 -6.48 -14.44 3.38
C ARG A 16 -6.29 -12.97 3.02
N ILE A 17 -5.33 -12.65 2.14
CA ILE A 17 -5.11 -11.29 1.61
C ILE A 17 -6.36 -10.83 0.86
N ALA A 18 -6.91 -11.64 -0.05
CA ALA A 18 -8.13 -11.34 -0.78
C ALA A 18 -9.31 -11.05 0.16
N ARG A 19 -9.45 -11.87 1.21
CA ARG A 19 -10.50 -11.69 2.23
C ARG A 19 -10.36 -10.36 2.98
N VAL A 20 -9.15 -10.01 3.41
CA VAL A 20 -8.87 -8.73 4.07
C VAL A 20 -9.16 -7.56 3.12
N GLN A 21 -8.74 -7.65 1.86
CA GLN A 21 -9.02 -6.63 0.85
C GLN A 21 -10.52 -6.40 0.67
N LEU A 22 -11.26 -7.45 0.35
CA LEU A 22 -12.69 -7.36 0.06
C LEU A 22 -13.50 -6.95 1.30
N SER A 23 -13.15 -7.46 2.48
CA SER A 23 -13.77 -7.04 3.75
C SER A 23 -13.55 -5.55 4.01
N THR A 24 -12.32 -5.06 3.82
CA THR A 24 -11.97 -3.65 4.00
C THR A 24 -12.70 -2.77 2.97
N TRP A 25 -12.73 -3.17 1.71
CA TRP A 25 -13.41 -2.42 0.66
C TRP A 25 -14.91 -2.30 0.94
N ARG A 26 -15.56 -3.40 1.29
CA ARG A 26 -17.01 -3.43 1.59
C ARG A 26 -17.37 -2.66 2.87
N THR A 27 -16.44 -2.53 3.81
CA THR A 27 -16.69 -1.87 5.08
C THR A 27 -16.26 -0.39 5.08
N ALA A 28 -15.01 -0.12 4.65
CA ALA A 28 -14.42 1.21 4.74
C ALA A 28 -14.58 2.03 3.44
N TYR A 29 -14.64 1.36 2.29
CA TYR A 29 -14.65 2.02 0.99
C TYR A 29 -15.95 1.82 0.19
N ALA A 30 -17.01 1.31 0.83
CA ALA A 30 -18.31 1.08 0.17
C ALA A 30 -18.92 2.34 -0.47
N SER A 31 -18.64 3.53 0.08
CA SER A 31 -19.09 4.81 -0.47
C SER A 31 -18.12 5.43 -1.51
N LEU A 32 -16.94 4.86 -1.67
CA LEU A 32 -15.90 5.35 -2.57
C LEU A 32 -15.78 4.49 -3.82
N LEU A 33 -15.79 3.17 -3.65
CA LEU A 33 -15.57 2.25 -4.76
C LEU A 33 -16.87 1.95 -5.52
N PRO A 34 -16.79 1.73 -6.85
CA PRO A 34 -17.94 1.33 -7.63
C PRO A 34 -18.42 -0.08 -7.23
N PRO A 35 -19.72 -0.39 -7.38
CA PRO A 35 -20.28 -1.70 -7.05
C PRO A 35 -19.50 -2.86 -7.67
N ALA A 36 -19.07 -2.72 -8.93
CA ALA A 36 -18.29 -3.74 -9.62
C ALA A 36 -16.97 -4.11 -8.91
N ALA A 37 -16.32 -3.15 -8.23
CA ALA A 37 -15.12 -3.43 -7.44
C ALA A 37 -15.46 -4.14 -6.11
N LEU A 38 -16.64 -3.86 -5.54
CA LEU A 38 -17.10 -4.45 -4.29
C LEU A 38 -17.63 -5.89 -4.49
N ASP A 39 -18.09 -6.21 -5.71
CA ASP A 39 -18.69 -7.50 -6.07
C ASP A 39 -17.67 -8.51 -6.65
N VAL A 40 -16.38 -8.18 -6.65
CA VAL A 40 -15.33 -9.09 -7.10
C VAL A 40 -15.40 -10.41 -6.30
N PRO A 41 -15.48 -11.58 -6.97
CA PRO A 41 -15.46 -12.87 -6.30
C PRO A 41 -14.14 -13.10 -5.54
N GLU A 42 -14.22 -13.62 -4.32
CA GLU A 42 -13.04 -13.87 -3.47
C GLU A 42 -12.00 -14.76 -4.19
N VAL A 43 -12.45 -15.76 -4.95
CA VAL A 43 -11.56 -16.64 -5.71
C VAL A 43 -10.79 -15.88 -6.79
N GLN A 44 -11.40 -14.89 -7.42
CA GLN A 44 -10.73 -14.07 -8.43
C GLN A 44 -9.70 -13.14 -7.78
N ALA A 45 -10.05 -12.49 -6.69
CA ALA A 45 -9.11 -11.67 -5.92
C ALA A 45 -7.95 -12.49 -5.39
N ALA A 46 -8.21 -13.71 -4.86
CA ALA A 46 -7.18 -14.63 -4.39
C ALA A 46 -6.23 -15.06 -5.52
N ALA A 47 -6.73 -15.32 -6.72
CA ALA A 47 -5.90 -15.69 -7.86
C ALA A 47 -4.97 -14.54 -8.28
N LEU A 48 -5.44 -13.27 -8.22
CA LEU A 48 -4.60 -12.10 -8.50
C LEU A 48 -3.48 -11.96 -7.46
N TRP A 49 -3.79 -12.12 -6.17
CA TRP A 49 -2.78 -12.06 -5.11
C TRP A 49 -1.80 -13.23 -5.15
N LEU A 50 -2.28 -14.42 -5.51
CA LEU A 50 -1.41 -15.58 -5.72
C LEU A 50 -0.37 -15.27 -6.82
N GLY A 51 -0.82 -14.74 -7.95
CA GLY A 51 0.06 -14.31 -9.04
C GLY A 51 1.07 -13.24 -8.61
N ALA A 52 0.63 -12.23 -7.84
CA ALA A 52 1.50 -11.17 -7.34
C ALA A 52 2.59 -11.70 -6.38
N VAL A 53 2.31 -12.77 -5.63
CA VAL A 53 3.25 -13.39 -4.68
C VAL A 53 4.18 -14.39 -5.38
N GLU A 54 3.66 -15.22 -6.30
CA GLU A 54 4.44 -16.27 -6.95
C GLU A 54 5.29 -15.78 -8.12
N SER A 55 4.78 -14.77 -8.83
CA SER A 55 5.38 -14.27 -10.06
C SER A 55 5.33 -12.74 -10.11
N PRO A 56 6.00 -12.05 -9.18
CA PRO A 56 6.03 -10.59 -9.18
C PRO A 56 6.67 -10.07 -10.48
N PRO A 57 6.22 -8.91 -11.00
CA PRO A 57 6.75 -8.34 -12.26
C PRO A 57 8.27 -8.12 -12.23
N THR A 58 8.80 -7.72 -11.07
CA THR A 58 10.24 -7.58 -10.80
C THR A 58 10.56 -7.99 -9.37
N PRO A 59 11.84 -8.27 -9.03
CA PRO A 59 12.24 -8.58 -7.65
C PRO A 59 11.93 -7.47 -6.63
N GLY A 60 11.75 -6.22 -7.10
CA GLY A 60 11.36 -5.08 -6.27
C GLY A 60 9.87 -5.06 -5.92
N HIS A 61 9.02 -5.82 -6.61
CA HIS A 61 7.59 -5.95 -6.25
C HIS A 61 7.44 -6.97 -5.13
N ARG A 62 6.86 -6.53 -4.02
CA ARG A 62 6.70 -7.37 -2.82
C ARG A 62 5.35 -7.16 -2.18
N VAL A 63 4.89 -8.19 -1.49
CA VAL A 63 3.71 -8.16 -0.65
C VAL A 63 4.11 -8.56 0.77
N LEU A 64 3.78 -7.71 1.74
CA LEU A 64 3.96 -7.98 3.17
C LEU A 64 2.60 -8.26 3.82
N VAL A 65 2.58 -9.13 4.79
CA VAL A 65 1.39 -9.49 5.58
C VAL A 65 1.64 -9.26 7.06
N ALA A 66 0.63 -8.69 7.73
CA ALA A 66 0.63 -8.49 9.17
C ALA A 66 -0.29 -9.51 9.85
N PHE A 67 0.21 -10.09 10.92
CA PHE A 67 -0.53 -11.03 11.75
C PHE A 67 -0.72 -10.48 13.16
N GLU A 68 -1.87 -10.78 13.77
CA GLU A 68 -2.05 -10.75 15.21
C GLU A 68 -2.41 -12.16 15.65
N ARG A 69 -1.49 -12.85 16.35
CA ARG A 69 -1.52 -14.31 16.56
C ARG A 69 -1.54 -15.05 15.22
N ASP A 70 -2.57 -15.87 14.99
CA ASP A 70 -2.73 -16.65 13.76
C ASP A 70 -3.60 -15.98 12.70
N GLU A 71 -4.15 -14.77 12.98
CA GLU A 71 -5.02 -14.04 12.07
C GLU A 71 -4.22 -13.09 11.20
N LEU A 72 -4.39 -13.16 9.88
CA LEU A 72 -3.91 -12.17 8.95
C LEU A 72 -4.84 -10.96 9.02
N VAL A 73 -4.32 -9.83 9.51
CA VAL A 73 -5.09 -8.64 9.86
C VAL A 73 -4.89 -7.46 8.91
N GLY A 74 -3.87 -7.54 8.06
CA GLY A 74 -3.56 -6.49 7.09
C GLY A 74 -2.43 -6.90 6.16
N PHE A 75 -2.24 -6.12 5.12
CA PHE A 75 -1.15 -6.33 4.17
C PHE A 75 -0.74 -5.02 3.49
N ALA A 76 0.47 -5.01 2.93
CA ALA A 76 0.99 -3.95 2.07
C ALA A 76 1.55 -4.55 0.79
N ALA A 77 1.38 -3.86 -0.33
CA ALA A 77 2.01 -4.21 -1.60
C ALA A 77 2.73 -2.97 -2.16
N TYR A 78 3.93 -3.17 -2.68
CA TYR A 78 4.74 -2.10 -3.25
C TYR A 78 5.63 -2.63 -4.38
N GLY A 79 6.12 -1.72 -5.19
CA GLY A 79 7.05 -2.03 -6.26
C GLY A 79 7.71 -0.77 -6.83
N PRO A 80 8.75 -0.94 -7.65
CA PRO A 80 9.39 0.18 -8.33
C PRO A 80 8.39 0.99 -9.15
N THR A 81 8.59 2.31 -9.21
CA THR A 81 7.78 3.21 -10.03
C THR A 81 8.66 4.19 -10.79
N ASP A 82 8.32 4.43 -12.04
CA ASP A 82 8.97 5.42 -12.89
C ASP A 82 8.22 6.77 -12.87
N GLU A 83 6.99 6.81 -12.30
CA GLU A 83 6.10 7.99 -12.36
C GLU A 83 6.65 9.25 -11.67
N VAL A 84 7.72 9.12 -10.89
CA VAL A 84 8.25 10.20 -10.04
C VAL A 84 9.68 10.61 -10.40
N ALA A 85 10.36 9.81 -11.23
CA ALA A 85 11.77 10.00 -11.51
C ALA A 85 12.07 11.37 -12.16
N ASP A 86 11.18 11.86 -13.04
CA ASP A 86 11.39 13.11 -13.76
C ASP A 86 10.94 14.36 -12.97
N GLU A 87 9.93 14.27 -12.12
CA GLU A 87 9.37 15.41 -11.39
C GLU A 87 10.18 15.74 -10.13
N VAL A 88 10.67 14.73 -9.41
CA VAL A 88 11.43 14.91 -8.16
C VAL A 88 12.92 15.10 -8.43
N ALA A 89 13.46 14.54 -9.52
CA ALA A 89 14.84 14.80 -9.95
C ALA A 89 15.06 16.28 -10.26
N GLY A 90 14.02 17.01 -10.68
CA GLY A 90 14.05 18.46 -10.90
C GLY A 90 14.20 19.28 -9.60
N ALA A 91 13.75 18.76 -8.46
CA ALA A 91 13.77 19.47 -7.17
C ALA A 91 15.04 19.20 -6.35
N ALA A 92 15.69 18.04 -6.50
CA ALA A 92 16.82 17.61 -5.66
C ALA A 92 18.18 17.49 -6.39
N GLY A 93 18.24 17.68 -7.72
CA GLY A 93 19.50 17.77 -8.46
C GLY A 93 20.37 16.49 -8.47
N GLY A 94 19.81 15.34 -8.10
CA GLY A 94 20.50 14.05 -8.09
C GLY A 94 19.79 13.01 -8.94
N ALA A 95 20.53 12.11 -9.58
CA ALA A 95 19.94 10.91 -10.19
C ALA A 95 19.24 10.12 -9.08
N ALA A 96 17.90 10.10 -9.08
CA ALA A 96 17.14 9.37 -8.11
C ALA A 96 17.46 7.88 -8.23
N ALA A 97 18.19 7.35 -7.26
CA ALA A 97 18.32 5.91 -7.10
C ALA A 97 16.92 5.39 -6.73
N GLY A 98 16.18 4.90 -7.71
CA GLY A 98 14.91 4.18 -7.59
C GLY A 98 13.83 4.82 -6.69
N ALA A 99 12.68 5.13 -7.25
CA ALA A 99 11.48 5.39 -6.49
C ALA A 99 10.63 4.12 -6.33
N VAL A 100 9.89 4.01 -5.24
CA VAL A 100 8.97 2.91 -4.97
C VAL A 100 7.55 3.44 -4.74
N GLU A 101 6.55 2.77 -5.28
CA GLU A 101 5.15 3.04 -4.95
C GLU A 101 4.64 2.02 -3.93
N LEU A 102 4.13 2.52 -2.81
CA LEU A 102 3.26 1.77 -1.92
C LEU A 102 1.86 1.75 -2.52
N SER A 103 1.61 0.76 -3.37
CA SER A 103 0.37 0.66 -4.14
C SER A 103 -0.84 0.24 -3.32
N THR A 104 -0.61 -0.48 -2.23
CA THR A 104 -1.68 -0.95 -1.34
C THR A 104 -1.19 -1.00 0.10
N LEU A 105 -2.00 -0.45 1.01
CA LEU A 105 -1.85 -0.61 2.45
C LEU A 105 -3.25 -0.77 3.06
N LEU A 106 -3.59 -1.96 3.49
CA LEU A 106 -4.90 -2.26 4.08
C LEU A 106 -4.75 -3.00 5.41
N VAL A 107 -5.50 -2.52 6.39
CA VAL A 107 -5.72 -3.22 7.66
C VAL A 107 -7.21 -3.39 7.83
N GLU A 108 -7.67 -4.59 8.10
CA GLU A 108 -9.09 -4.86 8.30
C GLU A 108 -9.64 -3.97 9.42
N PRO A 109 -10.78 -3.27 9.23
CA PRO A 109 -11.25 -2.22 10.14
C PRO A 109 -11.35 -2.64 11.61
N ARG A 110 -11.77 -3.88 11.89
CA ARG A 110 -11.84 -4.43 13.26
C ARG A 110 -10.49 -4.52 13.98
N TRP A 111 -9.38 -4.52 13.22
CA TRP A 111 -8.01 -4.55 13.71
C TRP A 111 -7.33 -3.18 13.61
N GLY A 112 -8.06 -2.17 13.20
CA GLY A 112 -7.56 -0.82 13.09
C GLY A 112 -7.05 -0.24 14.41
N ARG A 113 -6.17 0.77 14.33
CA ARG A 113 -5.61 1.52 15.47
C ARG A 113 -4.82 0.71 16.50
N ARG A 114 -4.32 -0.45 16.11
CA ARG A 114 -3.44 -1.32 16.90
C ARG A 114 -1.98 -1.30 16.41
N GLY A 115 -1.66 -0.39 15.48
CA GLY A 115 -0.31 -0.20 14.95
C GLY A 115 0.09 -1.18 13.84
N HIS A 116 -0.84 -1.97 13.29
CA HIS A 116 -0.53 -2.90 12.19
C HIS A 116 -0.08 -2.17 10.92
N GLY A 117 -0.76 -1.09 10.55
CA GLY A 117 -0.37 -0.26 9.40
C GLY A 117 1.04 0.31 9.56
N SER A 118 1.35 0.87 10.73
CA SER A 118 2.69 1.41 11.00
C SER A 118 3.79 0.34 10.93
N ARG A 119 3.50 -0.89 11.40
CA ARG A 119 4.46 -2.01 11.30
C ARG A 119 4.66 -2.49 9.87
N LEU A 120 3.59 -2.50 9.06
CA LEU A 120 3.69 -2.82 7.63
C LEU A 120 4.55 -1.80 6.90
N VAL A 121 4.32 -0.49 7.14
CA VAL A 121 5.12 0.58 6.55
C VAL A 121 6.57 0.51 7.04
N ALA A 122 6.81 0.30 8.33
CA ALA A 122 8.17 0.17 8.87
C ALA A 122 8.93 -0.99 8.21
N ALA A 123 8.30 -2.16 8.05
CA ALA A 123 8.92 -3.31 7.38
C ALA A 123 9.18 -3.03 5.89
N ALA A 124 8.28 -2.31 5.21
CA ALA A 124 8.49 -1.89 3.83
C ALA A 124 9.66 -0.90 3.72
N VAL A 125 9.76 0.08 4.63
CA VAL A 125 10.88 1.03 4.68
C VAL A 125 12.22 0.32 4.90
N GLU A 126 12.28 -0.71 5.75
CA GLU A 126 13.49 -1.53 5.92
C GLU A 126 13.89 -2.24 4.62
N ASP A 127 12.93 -2.76 3.86
CA ASP A 127 13.19 -3.36 2.55
C ASP A 127 13.68 -2.31 1.55
N TRP A 128 13.03 -1.14 1.47
CA TRP A 128 13.39 -0.06 0.57
C TRP A 128 14.82 0.47 0.84
N ARG A 129 15.18 0.65 2.11
CA ARG A 129 16.55 1.04 2.49
C ARG A 129 17.59 0.00 2.07
N ARG A 130 17.27 -1.28 2.25
CA ARG A 130 18.15 -2.38 1.83
C ARG A 130 18.34 -2.41 0.32
N ASP A 131 17.30 -2.04 -0.43
CA ASP A 131 17.33 -1.99 -1.90
C ASP A 131 17.91 -0.66 -2.43
N GLY A 132 18.30 0.28 -1.56
CA GLY A 132 18.86 1.58 -1.94
C GLY A 132 17.83 2.58 -2.48
N THR A 133 16.55 2.36 -2.18
CA THR A 133 15.47 3.30 -2.54
C THR A 133 15.58 4.56 -1.70
N THR A 134 15.46 5.74 -2.33
CA THR A 134 15.56 7.04 -1.67
C THR A 134 14.23 7.76 -1.54
N LEU A 135 13.24 7.37 -2.33
CA LEU A 135 11.93 8.00 -2.37
C LEU A 135 10.81 6.96 -2.39
N ALA A 136 9.83 7.13 -1.53
CA ALA A 136 8.59 6.36 -1.56
C ALA A 136 7.41 7.27 -1.87
N VAL A 137 6.48 6.78 -2.69
CA VAL A 137 5.21 7.45 -2.99
C VAL A 137 4.02 6.54 -2.72
N CYS A 138 2.87 7.12 -2.44
CA CYS A 138 1.61 6.40 -2.40
C CYS A 138 0.45 7.32 -2.82
N TRP A 139 -0.66 6.70 -3.25
CA TRP A 139 -1.87 7.38 -3.63
C TRP A 139 -2.97 7.12 -2.61
N ALA A 140 -3.49 8.17 -2.00
CA ALA A 140 -4.61 8.09 -1.06
C ALA A 140 -5.86 8.73 -1.66
N TRP A 141 -7.02 8.13 -1.42
CA TRP A 141 -8.28 8.73 -1.84
C TRP A 141 -8.47 10.10 -1.19
N GLU A 142 -8.84 11.11 -1.97
CA GLU A 142 -9.14 12.45 -1.45
C GLU A 142 -10.19 12.40 -0.33
N ARG A 143 -11.19 11.53 -0.49
CA ARG A 143 -12.29 11.32 0.46
C ARG A 143 -11.98 10.33 1.58
N ASP A 144 -10.72 9.93 1.76
CA ASP A 144 -10.28 9.08 2.89
C ASP A 144 -9.40 9.87 3.87
N PRO A 145 -10.02 10.63 4.79
CA PRO A 145 -9.27 11.40 5.77
C PRO A 145 -8.48 10.52 6.75
N ALA A 146 -8.90 9.28 6.96
CA ALA A 146 -8.22 8.37 7.90
C ALA A 146 -6.85 7.94 7.35
N THR A 147 -6.79 7.50 6.08
CA THR A 147 -5.53 7.16 5.43
C THR A 147 -4.63 8.38 5.29
N ARG A 148 -5.17 9.54 4.91
CA ARG A 148 -4.39 10.78 4.79
C ARG A 148 -3.77 11.18 6.13
N ALA A 149 -4.55 11.17 7.22
CA ALA A 149 -4.04 11.45 8.57
C ALA A 149 -2.98 10.43 9.02
N PHE A 150 -3.17 9.15 8.69
CA PHE A 150 -2.19 8.11 8.96
C PHE A 150 -0.87 8.38 8.24
N LEU A 151 -0.90 8.69 6.95
CA LEU A 151 0.28 9.01 6.15
C LEU A 151 1.01 10.23 6.71
N THR A 152 0.29 11.34 6.94
CA THR A 152 0.89 12.56 7.50
C THR A 152 1.53 12.30 8.88
N SER A 153 0.88 11.49 9.74
CA SER A 153 1.47 11.14 11.04
C SER A 153 2.72 10.25 10.94
N GLY A 154 2.89 9.57 9.82
CA GLY A 154 4.06 8.76 9.47
C GLY A 154 5.16 9.52 8.73
N GLY A 155 5.05 10.85 8.60
CA GLY A 155 6.05 11.68 7.92
C GLY A 155 5.90 11.75 6.40
N TRP A 156 4.77 11.29 5.87
CA TRP A 156 4.47 11.44 4.44
C TRP A 156 3.85 12.81 4.18
N GLU A 157 4.25 13.46 3.10
CA GLU A 157 3.77 14.78 2.71
C GLU A 157 3.07 14.74 1.34
N PRO A 158 1.96 15.49 1.14
CA PRO A 158 1.36 15.61 -0.17
C PRO A 158 2.25 16.49 -1.07
N ASP A 159 2.47 16.08 -2.31
CA ASP A 159 3.27 16.83 -3.29
C ASP A 159 2.44 17.65 -4.30
N GLY A 160 1.12 17.58 -4.16
CA GLY A 160 0.18 18.30 -5.02
C GLY A 160 -0.24 17.55 -6.28
N ALA A 161 0.34 16.40 -6.58
CA ALA A 161 -0.10 15.57 -7.71
C ALA A 161 -1.47 14.94 -7.41
N VAL A 162 -2.34 14.96 -8.42
CA VAL A 162 -3.71 14.43 -8.35
C VAL A 162 -3.95 13.54 -9.55
N ARG A 163 -4.54 12.37 -9.34
CA ARG A 163 -5.04 11.52 -10.43
C ARG A 163 -6.52 11.22 -10.26
N GLY A 164 -7.23 11.15 -11.38
CA GLY A 164 -8.64 10.79 -11.42
C GLY A 164 -8.82 9.35 -11.91
N LEU A 165 -9.60 8.55 -11.18
CA LEU A 165 -10.09 7.27 -11.68
C LEU A 165 -11.54 7.45 -12.14
N ASP A 166 -11.76 7.31 -13.44
CA ASP A 166 -13.11 7.29 -14.01
C ASP A 166 -13.71 5.89 -13.80
N THR A 167 -14.80 5.84 -13.04
CA THR A 167 -15.53 4.60 -12.77
C THR A 167 -16.72 4.40 -13.71
N GLY A 168 -16.93 5.31 -14.68
CA GLY A 168 -18.10 5.37 -15.54
C GLY A 168 -19.31 6.04 -14.89
N GLU A 169 -19.36 6.10 -13.57
CA GLU A 169 -20.42 6.79 -12.80
C GLU A 169 -19.92 8.10 -12.18
N GLN A 170 -18.66 8.13 -11.78
CA GLN A 170 -18.00 9.28 -11.17
C GLN A 170 -16.49 9.22 -11.37
N VAL A 171 -15.84 10.37 -11.25
CA VAL A 171 -14.38 10.45 -11.18
C VAL A 171 -13.97 10.47 -9.72
N LEU A 172 -13.24 9.46 -9.29
CA LEU A 172 -12.66 9.38 -7.95
C LEU A 172 -11.25 9.99 -7.97
N GLN A 173 -10.99 10.92 -7.08
CA GLN A 173 -9.67 11.57 -7.00
C GLN A 173 -8.78 10.91 -5.95
N GLN A 174 -7.51 10.76 -6.31
CA GLN A 174 -6.45 10.38 -5.40
C GLN A 174 -5.40 11.49 -5.35
N LEU A 175 -4.86 11.70 -4.17
CA LEU A 175 -3.76 12.61 -3.89
C LEU A 175 -2.49 11.81 -3.69
N ARG A 176 -1.38 12.24 -4.29
CA ARG A 176 -0.08 11.62 -4.10
C ARG A 176 0.56 12.14 -2.81
N PHE A 177 1.12 11.22 -2.05
CA PHE A 177 1.97 11.47 -0.90
C PHE A 177 3.36 10.90 -1.19
N HIS A 178 4.38 11.56 -0.67
CA HIS A 178 5.76 11.10 -0.77
C HIS A 178 6.43 11.07 0.61
N ALA A 179 7.46 10.27 0.74
CA ALA A 179 8.34 10.23 1.89
C ALA A 179 9.76 9.94 1.46
N ASP A 180 10.72 10.66 2.01
CA ASP A 180 12.14 10.35 1.85
C ASP A 180 12.51 9.11 2.64
N VAL A 181 13.23 8.19 1.97
CA VAL A 181 13.72 6.95 2.57
C VAL A 181 15.21 7.10 2.87
N HIS A 182 15.53 7.81 3.96
CA HIS A 182 16.91 7.97 4.39
C HIS A 182 17.31 6.92 5.43
N GLU A 183 18.59 6.57 5.45
CA GLU A 183 19.16 5.89 6.63
C GLU A 183 19.05 6.83 7.84
N THR A 184 18.46 6.34 8.90
CA THR A 184 18.52 7.05 10.19
C THR A 184 19.90 6.77 10.78
N ASP A 185 20.74 7.80 10.89
CA ASP A 185 22.00 7.75 11.65
C ASP A 185 21.79 7.25 13.07
#